data_e9ba0d3670eb623e34ca223eb89529d3
#
_entry.id   e9ba0d3670eb623e34ca223eb89529d3
#
_cell.length_a   1.000
_cell.length_b   1.000
_cell.length_c   1.000
_cell.angle_alpha   90.00
_cell.angle_beta   90.00
_cell.angle_gamma   90.00
#
_symmetry.space_group_name_H-M   'P 1'
#
loop_
_entity.id
_entity.type
_entity.pdbx_description
1 polymer ?
#
loop_
_entity_poly.entity_id
_entity_poly.type
_entity_poly.pdbx_seq_one_letter_code
_entity_poly.pdbx_strand_id
1 'polypeptide(L)'
;MTEIQEYAKYRNPLNHMTVMFRKQAIIEAGNYEHFPMLEDYHLWVRVLAKKMEMHNLPDVLVRMRVDNATYHRRGGTEYFKRYRCLREMQLNLGLLTKREFYKSIVLTWGMTSEKVTGIRKFLYHKILRH
;
A
#
# COMPACT_ATOMS: atom_id res chain seq x y z
N MET A 1 0.76 16.05 -8.74
CA MET A 1 0.81 14.82 -7.92
C MET A 1 1.31 13.70 -8.81
N THR A 2 2.25 12.88 -8.35
CA THR A 2 2.79 11.79 -9.17
C THR A 2 1.83 10.60 -9.19
N GLU A 3 1.92 9.74 -10.21
CA GLU A 3 1.14 8.50 -10.31
C GLU A 3 1.32 7.61 -9.07
N ILE A 4 2.56 7.51 -8.56
CA ILE A 4 2.88 6.78 -7.32
C ILE A 4 2.11 7.34 -6.11
N GLN A 5 1.96 8.66 -5.99
CA GLN A 5 1.23 9.30 -4.89
C GLN A 5 -0.27 8.97 -4.96
N GLU A 6 -0.87 9.02 -6.15
CA GLU A 6 -2.28 8.65 -6.34
C GLU A 6 -2.52 7.17 -6.02
N TYR A 7 -1.62 6.32 -6.47
CA TYR A 7 -1.68 4.88 -6.20
C TYR A 7 -1.56 4.57 -4.71
N ALA A 8 -0.67 5.29 -4.00
CA ALA A 8 -0.47 5.16 -2.56
C ALA A 8 -1.69 5.54 -1.71
N LYS A 9 -2.69 6.20 -2.25
CA LYS A 9 -3.94 6.49 -1.53
C LYS A 9 -4.79 5.25 -1.25
N TYR A 10 -4.65 4.22 -2.08
CA TYR A 10 -5.54 3.07 -2.04
C TYR A 10 -4.82 1.74 -1.82
N ARG A 11 -3.54 1.65 -2.15
CA ARG A 11 -2.75 0.41 -2.04
C ARG A 11 -1.26 0.71 -1.94
N ASN A 12 -0.49 -0.31 -1.53
CA ASN A 12 0.97 -0.19 -1.45
C ASN A 12 1.54 0.16 -2.83
N PRO A 13 2.22 1.31 -2.98
CA PRO A 13 2.68 1.78 -4.27
C PRO A 13 3.91 1.06 -4.81
N LEU A 14 4.67 0.40 -3.96
CA LEU A 14 5.93 -0.25 -4.32
C LEU A 14 5.99 -1.66 -3.75
N ASN A 15 6.56 -2.59 -4.51
CA ASN A 15 6.89 -3.92 -4.02
C ASN A 15 8.23 -3.87 -3.27
N HIS A 16 8.24 -4.23 -2.01
CA HIS A 16 9.42 -4.13 -1.15
C HIS A 16 10.69 -4.75 -1.77
N MET A 17 10.56 -5.89 -2.42
CA MET A 17 11.69 -6.62 -3.03
C MET A 17 12.27 -5.97 -4.28
N THR A 18 11.62 -4.94 -4.83
CA THR A 18 12.02 -4.29 -6.09
C THR A 18 12.54 -2.87 -5.90
N VAL A 19 12.64 -2.40 -4.65
CA VAL A 19 13.01 -1.01 -4.36
C VAL A 19 14.50 -0.83 -4.19
N MET A 20 14.99 0.30 -4.69
CA MET A 20 16.30 0.84 -4.38
C MET A 20 16.10 2.26 -3.83
N PHE A 21 16.77 2.61 -2.76
CA PHE A 21 16.63 3.92 -2.12
C PHE A 21 17.95 4.46 -1.58
N ARG A 22 18.01 5.74 -1.42
CA ARG A 22 19.11 6.39 -0.71
C ARG A 22 18.94 6.15 0.79
N LYS A 23 19.94 5.57 1.44
CA LYS A 23 19.94 5.28 2.89
C LYS A 23 19.53 6.50 3.72
N GLN A 24 20.09 7.67 3.39
CA GLN A 24 19.83 8.91 4.12
C GLN A 24 18.33 9.30 4.05
N ALA A 25 17.68 9.16 2.90
CA ALA A 25 16.26 9.46 2.75
C ALA A 25 15.38 8.57 3.64
N ILE A 26 15.74 7.30 3.80
CA ILE A 26 15.01 6.37 4.67
C ILE A 26 15.21 6.74 6.15
N ILE A 27 16.44 7.11 6.55
CA ILE A 27 16.73 7.60 7.91
C ILE A 27 15.92 8.87 8.20
N GLU A 28 15.90 9.82 7.29
CA GLU A 28 15.13 11.05 7.42
C GLU A 28 13.62 10.80 7.47
N ALA A 29 13.12 9.77 6.78
CA ALA A 29 11.73 9.34 6.88
C ALA A 29 11.38 8.63 8.20
N GLY A 30 12.36 8.42 9.09
CA GLY A 30 12.19 7.77 10.39
C GLY A 30 12.43 6.26 10.35
N ASN A 31 13.05 5.74 9.28
CA ASN A 31 13.42 4.34 9.15
C ASN A 31 12.21 3.37 9.22
N TYR A 32 12.45 2.07 9.29
CA TYR A 32 11.40 1.08 9.49
C TYR A 32 10.89 1.12 10.93
N GLU A 33 9.58 1.18 11.08
CA GLU A 33 8.87 1.10 12.36
C GLU A 33 8.06 -0.18 12.43
N HIS A 34 7.79 -0.63 13.66
CA HIS A 34 6.97 -1.81 13.87
C HIS A 34 5.52 -1.58 13.42
N PHE A 35 5.20 -2.02 12.22
CA PHE A 35 3.85 -1.96 11.65
C PHE A 35 3.56 -3.30 10.93
N PRO A 36 3.23 -4.37 11.67
CA PRO A 36 3.16 -5.72 11.14
C PRO A 36 2.32 -5.84 9.87
N MET A 37 2.82 -6.57 8.88
CA MET A 37 2.21 -6.85 7.57
C MET A 37 2.21 -5.68 6.57
N LEU A 38 2.46 -4.45 6.99
CA LEU A 38 2.43 -3.25 6.14
C LEU A 38 3.61 -2.32 6.45
N GLU A 39 4.72 -2.84 6.99
CA GLU A 39 5.91 -2.08 7.39
C GLU A 39 6.52 -1.28 6.25
N ASP A 40 6.53 -1.85 5.07
CA ASP A 40 7.01 -1.20 3.85
C ASP A 40 6.06 -0.06 3.42
N TYR A 41 4.77 -0.33 3.39
CA TYR A 41 3.78 0.69 3.03
C TYR A 41 3.75 1.84 4.04
N HIS A 42 3.88 1.53 5.34
CA HIS A 42 4.00 2.52 6.40
C HIS A 42 5.21 3.44 6.19
N LEU A 43 6.35 2.88 5.76
CA LEU A 43 7.53 3.66 5.40
C LEU A 43 7.29 4.54 4.17
N TRP A 44 6.71 3.98 3.08
CA TRP A 44 6.45 4.75 1.85
C TRP A 44 5.51 5.93 2.07
N VAL A 45 4.52 5.78 2.94
CA VAL A 45 3.62 6.88 3.32
C VAL A 45 4.40 8.02 3.97
N ARG A 46 5.35 7.73 4.84
CA ARG A 46 6.18 8.76 5.49
C ARG A 46 7.17 9.42 4.52
N VAL A 47 7.73 8.65 3.61
CA VAL A 47 8.59 9.19 2.52
C VAL A 47 7.79 10.15 1.64
N LEU A 48 6.56 9.78 1.25
CA LEU A 48 5.67 10.64 0.47
C LEU A 48 5.23 11.90 1.23
N ALA A 49 4.96 11.79 2.54
CA ALA A 49 4.60 12.93 3.37
C ALA A 49 5.73 13.96 3.46
N LYS A 50 6.98 13.52 3.37
CA LYS A 50 8.17 14.38 3.29
C LYS A 50 8.43 14.92 1.88
N LYS A 51 7.55 14.64 0.92
CA LYS A 51 7.67 15.07 -0.49
C LYS A 51 8.96 14.57 -1.17
N MET A 52 9.50 13.46 -0.71
CA MET A 52 10.64 12.83 -1.36
C MET A 52 10.22 12.23 -2.69
N GLU A 53 11.09 12.34 -3.69
CA GLU A 53 10.81 11.85 -5.04
C GLU A 53 10.89 10.32 -5.10
N MET A 54 9.95 9.74 -5.82
CA MET A 54 9.88 8.31 -6.12
C MET A 54 9.62 8.13 -7.62
N HIS A 55 10.30 7.17 -8.23
CA HIS A 55 10.17 6.85 -9.65
C HIS A 55 10.10 5.34 -9.87
N ASN A 56 9.32 4.91 -10.85
CA ASN A 56 9.35 3.57 -11.37
C ASN A 56 10.27 3.55 -12.61
N LEU A 57 11.14 2.55 -12.69
CA LEU A 57 11.89 2.29 -13.92
C LEU A 57 10.95 1.64 -14.94
N PRO A 58 11.11 1.98 -16.24
CA PRO A 58 10.27 1.41 -17.30
C PRO A 58 10.59 -0.06 -17.58
N ASP A 59 11.79 -0.51 -17.18
CA ASP A 59 12.27 -1.86 -17.45
C ASP A 59 11.75 -2.89 -16.44
N VAL A 60 11.41 -4.07 -16.91
CA VAL A 60 11.02 -5.20 -16.05
C VAL A 60 12.27 -5.91 -15.56
N LEU A 61 12.76 -5.51 -14.39
CA LEU A 61 14.01 -6.03 -13.80
C LEU A 61 13.79 -7.21 -12.85
N VAL A 62 12.59 -7.40 -12.30
CA VAL A 62 12.29 -8.43 -11.30
C VAL A 62 11.05 -9.21 -11.69
N ARG A 63 11.14 -10.55 -11.58
CA ARG A 63 10.00 -11.46 -11.71
C ARG A 63 9.70 -12.08 -10.36
N MET A 64 8.48 -11.91 -9.87
CA MET A 64 8.02 -12.46 -8.59
C MET A 64 7.14 -13.69 -8.78
N ARG A 65 7.43 -14.76 -8.03
CA ARG A 65 6.53 -15.92 -7.95
C ARG A 65 5.36 -15.56 -7.03
N VAL A 66 4.15 -15.74 -7.52
CA VAL A 66 2.92 -15.54 -6.75
C VAL A 66 2.22 -16.89 -6.62
N ASP A 67 1.95 -17.33 -5.40
CA ASP A 67 1.22 -18.54 -5.08
C ASP A 67 -0.08 -18.24 -4.32
N ASN A 68 -0.90 -19.30 -4.13
CA ASN A 68 -2.17 -19.16 -3.40
C ASN A 68 -1.97 -18.75 -1.93
N ALA A 69 -0.86 -19.13 -1.29
CA ALA A 69 -0.54 -18.78 0.08
C ALA A 69 -0.34 -17.25 0.25
N THR A 70 0.16 -16.60 -0.78
CA THR A 70 0.31 -15.12 -0.79
C THR A 70 -1.04 -14.40 -0.68
N TYR A 71 -2.09 -14.96 -1.27
CA TYR A 71 -3.44 -14.38 -1.19
C TYR A 71 -4.10 -14.59 0.17
N HIS A 72 -3.89 -15.74 0.81
CA HIS A 72 -4.49 -16.06 2.12
C HIS A 72 -3.95 -15.16 3.24
N ARG A 73 -2.67 -14.79 3.19
CA ARG A 73 -2.04 -13.92 4.20
C ARG A 73 -2.53 -12.47 4.19
N ARG A 74 -3.22 -12.03 3.13
CA ARG A 74 -3.66 -10.65 2.90
C ARG A 74 -5.16 -10.45 3.12
N GLY A 75 -5.74 -11.07 4.14
CA GLY A 75 -7.18 -10.96 4.43
C GLY A 75 -7.47 -11.03 5.93
N GLY A 76 -8.76 -10.88 6.27
CA GLY A 76 -9.24 -10.98 7.63
C GLY A 76 -9.29 -9.64 8.39
N THR A 77 -9.88 -9.71 9.58
CA THR A 77 -10.18 -8.52 10.40
C THR A 77 -8.92 -7.79 10.86
N GLU A 78 -7.86 -8.52 11.22
CA GLU A 78 -6.60 -7.90 11.66
C GLU A 78 -5.91 -7.13 10.53
N TYR A 79 -5.93 -7.68 9.33
CA TYR A 79 -5.39 -7.00 8.16
C TYR A 79 -6.17 -5.72 7.85
N PHE A 80 -7.50 -5.76 7.95
CA PHE A 80 -8.36 -4.58 7.82
C PHE A 80 -8.04 -3.50 8.85
N LYS A 81 -7.90 -3.87 10.14
CA LYS A 81 -7.55 -2.93 11.21
C LYS A 81 -6.22 -2.22 10.93
N ARG A 82 -5.21 -2.95 10.47
CA ARG A 82 -3.90 -2.39 10.09
C ARG A 82 -4.00 -1.39 8.95
N TYR A 83 -4.74 -1.75 7.90
CA TYR A 83 -5.00 -0.83 6.79
C TYR A 83 -5.74 0.41 7.25
N ARG A 84 -6.75 0.28 8.10
CA ARG A 84 -7.48 1.42 8.64
C ARG A 84 -6.54 2.37 9.40
N CYS A 85 -5.70 1.86 10.27
CA CYS A 85 -4.72 2.66 11.01
C CYS A 85 -3.76 3.40 10.04
N LEU A 86 -3.31 2.72 8.99
CA LEU A 86 -2.48 3.34 7.95
C LEU A 86 -3.24 4.46 7.20
N ARG A 87 -4.53 4.29 6.90
CA ARG A 87 -5.36 5.33 6.28
C ARG A 87 -5.57 6.55 7.19
N GLU A 88 -5.75 6.31 8.49
CA GLU A 88 -5.83 7.38 9.49
C GLU A 88 -4.51 8.17 9.53
N MET A 89 -3.37 7.50 9.49
CA MET A 89 -2.06 8.16 9.38
C MET A 89 -1.94 8.98 8.09
N GLN A 90 -2.34 8.45 6.94
CA GLN A 90 -2.33 9.18 5.66
C GLN A 90 -3.21 10.43 5.69
N LEU A 91 -4.39 10.34 6.32
CA LEU A 91 -5.28 11.48 6.52
C LEU A 91 -4.63 12.56 7.40
N ASN A 92 -4.02 12.15 8.52
CA ASN A 92 -3.34 13.06 9.45
C ASN A 92 -2.12 13.73 8.81
N LEU A 93 -1.42 13.04 7.92
CA LEU A 93 -0.28 13.58 7.15
C LEU A 93 -0.70 14.41 5.94
N GLY A 94 -2.00 14.60 5.70
CA GLY A 94 -2.51 15.38 4.57
C GLY A 94 -2.37 14.71 3.20
N LEU A 95 -2.08 13.42 3.15
CA LEU A 95 -1.98 12.64 1.91
C LEU A 95 -3.34 12.19 1.39
N LEU A 96 -4.37 12.21 2.24
CA LEU A 96 -5.76 11.92 1.90
C LEU A 96 -6.68 13.07 2.31
N THR A 97 -7.64 13.37 1.48
CA THR A 97 -8.84 14.12 1.89
C THR A 97 -9.80 13.20 2.65
N LYS A 98 -10.73 13.78 3.43
CA LYS A 98 -11.77 13.00 4.12
C LYS A 98 -12.57 12.10 3.17
N ARG A 99 -12.91 12.61 1.97
CA ARG A 99 -13.63 11.84 0.94
C ARG A 99 -12.81 10.62 0.47
N GLU A 100 -11.52 10.82 0.19
CA GLU A 100 -10.62 9.73 -0.22
C GLU A 100 -10.39 8.73 0.91
N PHE A 101 -10.32 9.19 2.15
CA PHE A 101 -10.23 8.32 3.32
C PHE A 101 -11.42 7.35 3.38
N TYR A 102 -12.65 7.84 3.36
CA TYR A 102 -13.83 6.98 3.40
C TYR A 102 -13.90 6.04 2.20
N LYS A 103 -13.60 6.54 0.99
CA LYS A 103 -13.51 5.70 -0.21
C LYS A 103 -12.47 4.57 -0.03
N SER A 104 -11.30 4.88 0.50
CA SER A 104 -10.23 3.90 0.71
C SER A 104 -10.60 2.85 1.78
N ILE A 105 -11.33 3.24 2.83
CA ILE A 105 -11.84 2.31 3.86
C ILE A 105 -12.83 1.31 3.26
N VAL A 106 -13.79 1.78 2.45
CA VAL A 106 -14.77 0.90 1.79
C VAL A 106 -14.07 -0.08 0.84
N LEU A 107 -13.11 0.39 0.04
CA LEU A 107 -12.34 -0.46 -0.86
C LEU A 107 -11.52 -1.50 -0.08
N THR A 108 -10.87 -1.09 1.01
CA THR A 108 -10.07 -1.98 1.86
C THR A 108 -10.96 -3.05 2.51
N TRP A 109 -12.14 -2.66 3.01
CA TRP A 109 -13.10 -3.61 3.57
C TRP A 109 -13.54 -4.66 2.54
N GLY A 110 -13.86 -4.24 1.32
CA GLY A 110 -14.20 -5.16 0.22
C GLY A 110 -13.07 -6.13 -0.14
N MET A 111 -11.80 -5.66 -0.12
CA MET A 111 -10.64 -6.49 -0.41
C MET A 111 -10.25 -7.46 0.70
N THR A 112 -10.54 -7.13 1.96
CA THR A 112 -10.14 -7.92 3.13
C THR A 112 -11.24 -8.83 3.66
N SER A 113 -12.51 -8.61 3.25
CA SER A 113 -13.65 -9.38 3.71
C SER A 113 -13.62 -10.81 3.16
N GLU A 114 -13.61 -11.78 4.05
CA GLU A 114 -13.63 -13.22 3.71
C GLU A 114 -14.97 -13.65 3.07
N LYS A 115 -16.06 -12.93 3.36
CA LYS A 115 -17.40 -13.23 2.84
C LYS A 115 -17.57 -12.92 1.35
N VAL A 116 -16.59 -12.27 0.73
CA VAL A 116 -16.68 -11.77 -0.64
C VAL A 116 -15.59 -12.39 -1.54
N THR A 117 -15.36 -13.69 -1.39
CA THR A 117 -14.33 -14.42 -2.17
C THR A 117 -14.46 -14.29 -3.69
N GLY A 118 -15.68 -14.21 -4.22
CA GLY A 118 -15.92 -13.99 -5.66
C GLY A 118 -15.57 -12.56 -6.13
N ILE A 119 -15.97 -11.55 -5.37
CA ILE A 119 -15.68 -10.14 -5.65
C ILE A 119 -14.19 -9.85 -5.43
N ARG A 120 -13.54 -10.51 -4.47
CA ARG A 120 -12.09 -10.38 -4.21
C ARG A 120 -11.26 -10.82 -5.43
N LYS A 121 -11.58 -11.96 -6.06
CA LYS A 121 -10.93 -12.39 -7.31
C LYS A 121 -11.16 -11.39 -8.44
N PHE A 122 -12.39 -10.91 -8.60
CA PHE A 122 -12.75 -9.95 -9.64
C PHE A 122 -12.06 -8.59 -9.45
N LEU A 123 -12.06 -8.03 -8.23
CA LEU A 123 -11.39 -6.77 -7.90
C LEU A 123 -9.87 -6.90 -8.01
N TYR A 124 -9.30 -8.04 -7.61
CA TYR A 124 -7.87 -8.28 -7.71
C TYR A 124 -7.42 -8.35 -9.19
N HIS A 125 -8.19 -9.00 -10.06
CA HIS A 125 -7.89 -9.06 -11.49
C HIS A 125 -8.10 -7.73 -12.21
N LYS A 126 -9.11 -6.95 -11.83
CA LYS A 126 -9.45 -5.70 -12.52
C LYS A 126 -8.65 -4.48 -12.02
N ILE A 127 -8.18 -4.51 -10.78
CA ILE A 127 -7.48 -3.38 -10.13
C ILE A 127 -5.96 -3.59 -10.08
N LEU A 128 -5.48 -4.85 -10.17
CA LEU A 128 -4.05 -5.18 -10.03
C LEU A 128 -3.36 -5.52 -11.36
N ARG A 129 -4.06 -5.52 -12.48
CA ARG A 129 -3.52 -5.89 -13.80
C ARG A 129 -3.44 -4.74 -14.80
N HIS A 130 -3.46 -3.51 -14.32
CA HIS A 130 -3.14 -2.35 -15.17
C HIS A 130 -2.00 -1.57 -14.57
#